data_ad48930f96d236d21e67800372a4afdf
#
_entry.id   ad48930f96d236d21e67800372a4afdf
#
_cell.length_a   1.000
_cell.length_b   1.000
_cell.length_c   1.000
_cell.angle_alpha   90.00
_cell.angle_beta   90.00
_cell.angle_gamma   90.00
#
_symmetry.space_group_name_H-M   'P 1'
#
loop_
_entity.id
_entity.type
_entity.pdbx_description
1 polymer ?
#
loop_
_entity_poly.entity_id
_entity_poly.type
_entity_poly.pdbx_seq_one_letter_code
_entity_poly.pdbx_strand_id
1 'polypeptide(L)'
;MKKINLYIAGACLALGLASCDSFLDEENLSNVNSEQYFQEKDGYESLVNASYATLRSLWKNEPWLFNLGVDIYTRGESELVSGSYGNRDIYSSELNEYATLDAQNGYVGDFYSNAYYGIQICNTAINKASLASGMSEKILNQRLAEVRFLRAYYYYLLVEQFGDIAIVTDEINTPVTEFTRTPEKNVYAFILSELNDVVGVLPASQSEFGRATQGAAKHLMALIYLTRGYKSYAESTDFSKAASLADEVINSGQYELMPTFSDVFISGNEKNKEIIFSVQYDASSLGGQYGGNGQQNLYGFELWTKVVSGFEQGNLTYGWKKNQFMPTQFLYSLYNTVEDSRYDATFKSEFYATKEDTNIGLKVGDLRLYFPKYDQPFTKEDSLAVIAQNPNAIIVTKDRWKQDIEHVGGSGMCPMIWKFYDPNSSYPSNNTNYTSTKDIFLFRLADTYLLAAEAYYKAGDSQKAAERINKVRERAALPGHAADMDIKPEQVDIDFILDERAREMAGEYNRWMDLKRTGKLIERTLKYNNLAGKINKMDNHILLRPIPQSVIDQTTGDFKQNTGY
;
A
#
# COMPACT_ATOMS: atom_id res chain seq x y z
N MET A 1 -62.08 50.87 34.91
CA MET A 1 -61.79 50.05 33.71
C MET A 1 -60.34 50.19 33.19
N LYS A 2 -59.72 51.36 33.16
CA LYS A 2 -58.31 51.48 32.64
C LYS A 2 -57.24 50.81 33.48
N LYS A 3 -57.41 50.64 34.80
CA LYS A 3 -56.40 49.92 35.65
C LYS A 3 -56.50 48.41 35.57
N ILE A 4 -57.66 47.81 35.30
CA ILE A 4 -57.84 46.35 35.14
C ILE A 4 -57.21 45.89 33.84
N ASN A 5 -57.32 46.66 32.76
CA ASN A 5 -56.68 46.30 31.47
C ASN A 5 -55.15 46.35 31.53
N LEU A 6 -54.56 47.15 32.42
CA LEU A 6 -53.11 47.21 32.61
C LEU A 6 -52.56 45.95 33.35
N TYR A 7 -53.33 45.44 34.34
CA TYR A 7 -52.96 44.24 35.06
C TYR A 7 -53.13 42.94 34.18
N ILE A 8 -54.15 42.92 33.33
CA ILE A 8 -54.37 41.84 32.37
C ILE A 8 -53.26 41.84 31.29
N ALA A 9 -52.86 42.99 30.78
CA ALA A 9 -51.73 43.11 29.84
C ALA A 9 -50.38 42.72 30.47
N GLY A 10 -50.16 43.06 31.73
CA GLY A 10 -48.96 42.63 32.48
C GLY A 10 -48.91 41.13 32.76
N ALA A 11 -50.07 40.55 33.09
CA ALA A 11 -50.17 39.11 33.31
C ALA A 11 -49.98 38.27 32.00
N CYS A 12 -50.48 38.75 30.86
CA CYS A 12 -50.26 38.15 29.54
C CYS A 12 -48.80 38.28 29.08
N LEU A 13 -48.10 39.38 29.42
CA LEU A 13 -46.68 39.52 29.11
C LEU A 13 -45.79 38.62 29.99
N ALA A 14 -46.16 38.42 31.25
CA ALA A 14 -45.43 37.54 32.17
C ALA A 14 -45.62 36.03 31.84
N LEU A 15 -46.75 35.66 31.27
CA LEU A 15 -47.02 34.29 30.79
C LEU A 15 -46.33 34.00 29.44
N GLY A 16 -45.99 35.03 28.64
CA GLY A 16 -45.22 34.87 27.39
C GLY A 16 -43.73 34.69 27.59
N LEU A 17 -43.19 34.95 28.81
CA LEU A 17 -41.76 34.73 29.13
C LEU A 17 -41.48 33.40 29.79
N ALA A 18 -42.49 32.57 30.08
CA ALA A 18 -42.36 31.20 30.49
C ALA A 18 -42.45 30.25 29.27
N SER A 19 -41.83 30.62 28.18
CA SER A 19 -41.63 29.72 27.05
C SER A 19 -40.66 28.62 27.52
N CYS A 20 -41.10 27.40 27.56
CA CYS A 20 -40.25 26.25 27.86
C CYS A 20 -39.13 26.19 26.83
N ASP A 21 -37.88 26.38 27.25
CA ASP A 21 -36.71 26.17 26.41
C ASP A 21 -36.72 24.77 25.76
N SER A 22 -37.30 23.77 26.42
CA SER A 22 -37.47 22.41 25.92
C SER A 22 -38.47 22.23 24.76
N PHE A 23 -39.29 23.27 24.43
CA PHE A 23 -40.20 23.20 23.27
C PHE A 23 -39.50 23.60 21.96
N LEU A 24 -38.32 24.21 22.04
CA LEU A 24 -37.47 24.59 20.90
C LEU A 24 -36.32 23.61 20.71
N ASP A 25 -36.15 22.62 21.59
CA ASP A 25 -35.25 21.54 21.37
C ASP A 25 -35.79 20.68 20.22
N GLU A 26 -35.11 20.70 19.11
CA GLU A 26 -35.43 19.94 17.91
C GLU A 26 -35.22 18.46 18.19
N GLU A 27 -36.24 17.76 18.71
CA GLU A 27 -36.22 16.29 18.77
C GLU A 27 -36.31 15.75 17.33
N ASN A 28 -35.18 15.39 16.78
CA ASN A 28 -35.12 14.73 15.48
C ASN A 28 -35.61 13.27 15.62
N LEU A 29 -36.92 13.07 15.63
CA LEU A 29 -37.59 11.77 15.79
C LEU A 29 -37.40 10.83 14.59
N SER A 30 -36.83 11.32 13.48
CA SER A 30 -36.68 10.56 12.23
C SER A 30 -35.25 10.20 11.87
N ASN A 31 -34.24 10.82 12.48
CA ASN A 31 -32.84 10.50 12.27
C ASN A 31 -32.14 10.14 13.57
N VAL A 32 -31.37 9.08 13.57
CA VAL A 32 -30.52 8.70 14.69
C VAL A 32 -29.49 9.83 14.89
N ASN A 33 -29.52 10.47 16.07
CA ASN A 33 -28.51 11.44 16.45
C ASN A 33 -27.16 10.71 16.53
N SER A 34 -26.16 11.17 15.78
CA SER A 34 -24.85 10.51 15.71
C SER A 34 -24.20 10.37 17.09
N GLU A 35 -24.39 11.34 17.99
CA GLU A 35 -23.84 11.27 19.34
C GLU A 35 -24.47 10.15 20.17
N GLN A 36 -25.79 9.99 20.09
CA GLN A 36 -26.50 8.88 20.78
C GLN A 36 -26.17 7.52 20.15
N TYR A 37 -26.10 7.46 18.82
CA TYR A 37 -25.78 6.23 18.11
C TYR A 37 -24.43 5.67 18.50
N PHE A 38 -23.39 6.51 18.55
CA PHE A 38 -22.03 6.05 18.92
C PHE A 38 -21.87 5.71 20.41
N GLN A 39 -22.86 6.03 21.25
CA GLN A 39 -22.89 5.58 22.66
C GLN A 39 -23.38 4.14 22.80
N GLU A 40 -24.05 3.59 21.81
CA GLU A 40 -24.49 2.19 21.82
C GLU A 40 -23.39 1.26 21.24
N LYS A 41 -23.41 -0.02 21.65
CA LYS A 41 -22.44 -1.01 21.21
C LYS A 41 -22.28 -1.05 19.68
N ASP A 42 -23.40 -1.19 18.96
CA ASP A 42 -23.37 -1.37 17.50
C ASP A 42 -22.91 -0.09 16.78
N GLY A 43 -23.26 1.07 17.34
CA GLY A 43 -22.76 2.36 16.84
C GLY A 43 -21.26 2.51 17.04
N TYR A 44 -20.74 2.16 18.21
CA TYR A 44 -19.30 2.21 18.46
C TYR A 44 -18.52 1.21 17.60
N GLU A 45 -19.02 -0.04 17.45
CA GLU A 45 -18.41 -1.01 16.53
C GLU A 45 -18.41 -0.50 15.08
N SER A 46 -19.48 0.21 14.65
CA SER A 46 -19.52 0.85 13.32
C SER A 46 -18.42 1.90 13.16
N LEU A 47 -18.15 2.69 14.20
CA LEU A 47 -17.09 3.71 14.19
C LEU A 47 -15.69 3.07 14.15
N VAL A 48 -15.48 1.99 14.91
CA VAL A 48 -14.25 1.20 14.83
C VAL A 48 -14.06 0.62 13.42
N ASN A 49 -15.12 0.06 12.83
CA ASN A 49 -15.09 -0.47 11.46
C ASN A 49 -14.83 0.64 10.42
N ALA A 50 -15.37 1.86 10.63
CA ALA A 50 -15.06 3.01 9.80
C ALA A 50 -13.57 3.37 9.85
N SER A 51 -12.90 3.22 11.01
CA SER A 51 -11.46 3.43 11.13
C SER A 51 -10.65 2.44 10.26
N TYR A 52 -11.07 1.18 10.15
CA TYR A 52 -10.47 0.23 9.20
C TYR A 52 -10.79 0.56 7.74
N ALA A 53 -12.02 1.02 7.47
CA ALA A 53 -12.44 1.35 6.11
C ALA A 53 -11.64 2.49 5.49
N THR A 54 -11.06 3.40 6.30
CA THR A 54 -10.19 4.47 5.82
C THR A 54 -8.90 3.94 5.17
N LEU A 55 -8.43 2.74 5.54
CA LEU A 55 -7.32 2.08 4.86
C LEU A 55 -7.64 1.79 3.38
N ARG A 56 -8.89 1.50 3.06
CA ARG A 56 -9.32 1.30 1.66
C ARG A 56 -9.12 2.58 0.84
N SER A 57 -9.44 3.75 1.39
CA SER A 57 -9.23 5.04 0.70
C SER A 57 -7.75 5.29 0.43
N LEU A 58 -6.88 4.95 1.38
CA LEU A 58 -5.43 5.12 1.25
C LEU A 58 -4.80 4.16 0.23
N TRP A 59 -5.22 2.88 0.23
CA TRP A 59 -4.57 1.81 -0.55
C TRP A 59 -5.37 1.34 -1.77
N LYS A 60 -6.49 2.00 -2.08
CA LYS A 60 -7.49 1.53 -3.04
C LYS A 60 -6.95 1.25 -4.43
N ASN A 61 -6.18 2.16 -4.98
CA ASN A 61 -5.86 2.13 -6.40
C ASN A 61 -4.35 2.06 -6.65
N GLU A 62 -3.60 3.04 -6.18
CA GLU A 62 -2.34 3.36 -6.82
C GLU A 62 -1.30 3.75 -5.75
N PRO A 63 -0.30 2.90 -5.52
CA PRO A 63 0.74 3.17 -4.52
C PRO A 63 1.82 4.12 -5.07
N TRP A 64 1.41 5.25 -5.66
CA TRP A 64 2.29 6.16 -6.37
C TRP A 64 3.54 6.55 -5.58
N LEU A 65 3.35 6.92 -4.31
CA LEU A 65 4.44 7.37 -3.44
C LEU A 65 5.39 6.25 -3.03
N PHE A 66 4.97 5.00 -3.18
CA PHE A 66 5.72 3.83 -2.69
C PHE A 66 6.45 3.08 -3.79
N ASN A 67 5.95 3.15 -5.03
CA ASN A 67 6.47 2.35 -6.15
C ASN A 67 6.91 3.16 -7.37
N LEU A 68 6.81 4.50 -7.37
CA LEU A 68 7.47 5.33 -8.38
C LEU A 68 8.76 5.96 -7.85
N GLY A 69 9.66 6.26 -8.77
CA GLY A 69 10.97 6.81 -8.45
C GLY A 69 11.83 5.86 -7.63
N VAL A 70 11.79 4.57 -7.98
CA VAL A 70 12.53 3.48 -7.34
C VAL A 70 13.32 2.68 -8.40
N ASP A 71 14.16 1.76 -7.94
CA ASP A 71 15.04 0.96 -8.80
C ASP A 71 14.33 -0.15 -9.59
N ILE A 72 13.22 -0.71 -9.05
CA ILE A 72 12.53 -1.86 -9.63
C ILE A 72 11.28 -1.53 -10.44
N TYR A 73 10.82 -0.29 -10.40
CA TYR A 73 9.69 0.19 -11.21
C TYR A 73 9.99 1.54 -11.82
N THR A 74 9.44 1.72 -13.01
CA THR A 74 9.29 3.03 -13.67
C THR A 74 7.82 3.23 -14.04
N ARG A 75 7.45 4.44 -14.44
CA ARG A 75 6.08 4.68 -14.93
C ARG A 75 5.81 3.91 -16.21
N GLY A 76 4.60 3.41 -16.32
CA GLY A 76 4.17 2.63 -17.46
C GLY A 76 3.84 3.51 -18.68
N GLU A 77 3.57 2.86 -19.80
CA GLU A 77 3.34 3.54 -21.08
C GLU A 77 2.09 4.43 -21.10
N SER A 78 1.02 4.06 -20.38
CA SER A 78 -0.17 4.90 -20.27
C SER A 78 0.12 6.26 -19.63
N GLU A 79 1.17 6.31 -18.85
CA GLU A 79 1.67 7.51 -18.19
C GLU A 79 2.74 8.25 -19.02
N LEU A 80 3.18 7.69 -20.16
CA LEU A 80 4.12 8.32 -21.09
C LEU A 80 3.42 9.04 -22.25
N VAL A 81 2.14 8.77 -22.50
CA VAL A 81 1.37 9.35 -23.60
C VAL A 81 0.58 10.54 -23.08
N SER A 82 1.08 11.73 -23.40
CA SER A 82 0.43 13.00 -23.08
C SER A 82 -1.01 13.05 -23.61
N GLY A 83 -1.94 13.41 -22.75
CA GLY A 83 -3.30 13.77 -23.14
C GLY A 83 -4.39 12.70 -22.93
N SER A 84 -4.04 11.45 -22.59
CA SER A 84 -5.05 10.40 -22.38
C SER A 84 -5.72 10.47 -20.99
N TYR A 85 -5.03 11.01 -19.97
CA TYR A 85 -5.48 11.02 -18.57
C TYR A 85 -5.38 12.41 -17.90
N GLY A 86 -5.26 13.48 -18.66
CA GLY A 86 -5.12 14.82 -18.10
C GLY A 86 -3.77 15.02 -17.38
N ASN A 87 -3.79 15.53 -16.16
CA ASN A 87 -2.56 15.82 -15.40
C ASN A 87 -1.91 14.59 -14.75
N ARG A 88 -2.46 13.37 -14.93
CA ARG A 88 -1.94 12.17 -14.27
C ARG A 88 -0.53 11.79 -14.76
N ASP A 89 -0.26 11.95 -16.04
CA ASP A 89 1.05 11.73 -16.63
C ASP A 89 2.11 12.67 -16.05
N ILE A 90 1.73 13.92 -15.72
CA ILE A 90 2.61 14.90 -15.08
C ILE A 90 2.93 14.42 -13.65
N TYR A 91 1.95 14.07 -12.84
CA TYR A 91 2.17 13.67 -11.45
C TYR A 91 2.99 12.39 -11.32
N SER A 92 2.76 11.40 -12.19
CA SER A 92 3.56 10.17 -12.20
C SER A 92 5.01 10.43 -12.65
N SER A 93 5.19 11.32 -13.63
CA SER A 93 6.51 11.76 -14.10
C SER A 93 7.29 12.46 -13.00
N GLU A 94 6.66 13.39 -12.29
CA GLU A 94 7.26 14.11 -11.16
C GLU A 94 7.73 13.14 -10.06
N LEU A 95 6.92 12.13 -9.71
CA LEU A 95 7.26 11.13 -8.73
C LEU A 95 8.32 10.12 -9.21
N ASN A 96 8.41 9.86 -10.52
CA ASN A 96 9.35 8.90 -11.07
C ASN A 96 10.72 9.51 -11.37
N GLU A 97 10.75 10.72 -11.94
CA GLU A 97 11.98 11.40 -12.37
C GLU A 97 12.47 12.48 -11.41
N TYR A 98 11.61 12.99 -10.52
CA TYR A 98 11.87 14.04 -9.53
C TYR A 98 12.33 15.39 -10.10
N ALA A 99 12.21 15.59 -11.40
CA ALA A 99 12.74 16.78 -12.07
C ALA A 99 11.95 18.05 -11.74
N THR A 100 10.65 17.90 -11.55
CA THR A 100 9.67 18.98 -11.38
C THR A 100 8.67 18.72 -10.26
N LEU A 101 8.96 17.77 -9.37
CA LEU A 101 8.10 17.47 -8.25
C LEU A 101 7.94 18.68 -7.35
N ASP A 102 6.70 19.11 -7.15
CA ASP A 102 6.35 20.26 -6.33
C ASP A 102 5.10 20.00 -5.44
N ALA A 103 4.70 21.04 -4.72
CA ALA A 103 3.57 21.01 -3.79
C ALA A 103 2.17 20.89 -4.46
N GLN A 104 2.09 20.94 -5.79
CA GLN A 104 0.87 20.80 -6.58
C GLN A 104 0.63 19.34 -7.04
N ASN A 105 1.56 18.43 -6.77
CA ASN A 105 1.41 17.02 -7.17
C ASN A 105 0.17 16.40 -6.52
N GLY A 106 -0.80 16.01 -7.35
CA GLY A 106 -2.10 15.52 -6.87
C GLY A 106 -2.02 14.21 -6.10
N TYR A 107 -1.09 13.30 -6.45
CA TYR A 107 -0.92 12.03 -5.73
C TYR A 107 -0.37 12.24 -4.31
N VAL A 108 0.53 13.22 -4.16
CA VAL A 108 1.04 13.64 -2.84
C VAL A 108 -0.08 14.25 -2.01
N GLY A 109 -0.91 15.11 -2.61
CA GLY A 109 -2.07 15.74 -1.97
C GLY A 109 -3.12 14.73 -1.51
N ASP A 110 -3.48 13.79 -2.38
CA ASP A 110 -4.45 12.74 -2.09
C ASP A 110 -3.98 11.83 -0.95
N PHE A 111 -2.71 11.43 -0.97
CA PHE A 111 -2.15 10.60 0.09
C PHE A 111 -2.16 11.30 1.45
N TYR A 112 -1.71 12.56 1.50
CA TYR A 112 -1.71 13.37 2.71
C TYR A 112 -3.13 13.52 3.30
N SER A 113 -4.09 13.88 2.45
CA SER A 113 -5.48 14.09 2.85
C SER A 113 -6.14 12.80 3.34
N ASN A 114 -5.96 11.68 2.64
CA ASN A 114 -6.51 10.38 3.04
C ASN A 114 -5.92 9.88 4.36
N ALA A 115 -4.62 10.09 4.60
CA ALA A 115 -3.99 9.69 5.85
C ALA A 115 -4.52 10.50 7.04
N TYR A 116 -4.63 11.84 6.92
CA TYR A 116 -5.21 12.66 7.97
C TYR A 116 -6.72 12.43 8.18
N TYR A 117 -7.46 12.11 7.11
CA TYR A 117 -8.84 11.66 7.24
C TYR A 117 -8.94 10.38 8.08
N GLY A 118 -8.05 9.40 7.84
CA GLY A 118 -7.96 8.20 8.67
C GLY A 118 -7.67 8.51 10.14
N ILE A 119 -6.73 9.43 10.41
CA ILE A 119 -6.41 9.89 11.77
C ILE A 119 -7.64 10.52 12.42
N GLN A 120 -8.38 11.38 11.71
CA GLN A 120 -9.56 12.02 12.25
C GLN A 120 -10.65 11.01 12.65
N ILE A 121 -10.91 10.00 11.83
CA ILE A 121 -11.85 8.93 12.17
C ILE A 121 -11.36 8.15 13.40
N CYS A 122 -10.07 7.85 13.48
CA CYS A 122 -9.48 7.24 14.67
C CYS A 122 -9.64 8.11 15.92
N ASN A 123 -9.41 9.41 15.82
CA ASN A 123 -9.60 10.34 16.95
C ASN A 123 -11.04 10.36 17.43
N THR A 124 -12.02 10.41 16.51
CA THR A 124 -13.45 10.31 16.85
C THR A 124 -13.74 9.01 17.60
N ALA A 125 -13.24 7.86 17.12
CA ALA A 125 -13.45 6.58 17.79
C ALA A 125 -12.80 6.54 19.19
N ILE A 126 -11.62 7.12 19.36
CA ILE A 126 -10.93 7.21 20.65
C ILE A 126 -11.72 8.09 21.64
N ASN A 127 -12.19 9.25 21.19
CA ASN A 127 -12.96 10.17 22.04
C ASN A 127 -14.31 9.58 22.46
N LYS A 128 -15.01 8.90 21.55
CA LYS A 128 -16.32 8.29 21.85
C LYS A 128 -16.22 7.00 22.69
N ALA A 129 -15.05 6.41 22.85
CA ALA A 129 -14.85 5.16 23.58
C ALA A 129 -15.37 5.22 25.03
N SER A 130 -15.13 6.34 25.74
CA SER A 130 -15.58 6.52 27.12
C SER A 130 -17.11 6.63 27.27
N LEU A 131 -17.80 6.91 26.18
CA LEU A 131 -19.27 7.03 26.11
C LEU A 131 -19.94 5.73 25.69
N ALA A 132 -19.20 4.78 25.12
CA ALA A 132 -19.76 3.54 24.60
C ALA A 132 -20.31 2.66 25.72
N SER A 133 -21.59 2.30 25.61
CA SER A 133 -22.31 1.46 26.55
C SER A 133 -22.64 0.08 25.94
N GLY A 134 -23.01 -0.87 26.79
CA GLY A 134 -23.40 -2.21 26.33
C GLY A 134 -22.25 -3.12 25.86
N MET A 135 -20.99 -2.66 26.01
CA MET A 135 -19.79 -3.46 25.77
C MET A 135 -19.10 -3.84 27.09
N SER A 136 -18.49 -5.03 27.15
CA SER A 136 -17.61 -5.33 28.26
C SER A 136 -16.35 -4.46 28.19
N GLU A 137 -15.80 -4.08 29.34
CA GLU A 137 -14.55 -3.29 29.42
C GLU A 137 -13.41 -3.95 28.62
N LYS A 138 -13.30 -5.27 28.67
CA LYS A 138 -12.29 -6.02 27.89
C LYS A 138 -12.42 -5.76 26.39
N ILE A 139 -13.64 -5.85 25.85
CA ILE A 139 -13.88 -5.65 24.40
C ILE A 139 -13.68 -4.19 24.03
N LEU A 140 -14.17 -3.26 24.86
CA LEU A 140 -13.97 -1.82 24.62
C LEU A 140 -12.48 -1.46 24.57
N ASN A 141 -11.69 -1.92 25.55
CA ASN A 141 -10.25 -1.70 25.57
C ASN A 141 -9.54 -2.32 24.36
N GLN A 142 -9.97 -3.50 23.91
CA GLN A 142 -9.45 -4.12 22.69
C GLN A 142 -9.75 -3.26 21.46
N ARG A 143 -11.00 -2.80 21.28
CA ARG A 143 -11.37 -1.92 20.16
C ARG A 143 -10.61 -0.60 20.17
N LEU A 144 -10.45 -0.01 21.35
CA LEU A 144 -9.64 1.20 21.53
C LEU A 144 -8.17 0.96 21.12
N ALA A 145 -7.60 -0.18 21.50
CA ALA A 145 -6.25 -0.57 21.12
C ALA A 145 -6.11 -0.76 19.59
N GLU A 146 -7.11 -1.35 18.94
CA GLU A 146 -7.14 -1.48 17.48
C GLU A 146 -7.12 -0.12 16.79
N VAL A 147 -7.93 0.82 17.22
CA VAL A 147 -8.02 2.16 16.62
C VAL A 147 -6.73 2.96 16.85
N ARG A 148 -6.12 2.85 18.05
CA ARG A 148 -4.81 3.49 18.34
C ARG A 148 -3.68 2.89 17.49
N PHE A 149 -3.70 1.59 17.23
CA PHE A 149 -2.79 0.95 16.29
C PHE A 149 -2.93 1.54 14.87
N LEU A 150 -4.14 1.70 14.37
CA LEU A 150 -4.40 2.31 13.06
C LEU A 150 -3.91 3.76 13.00
N ARG A 151 -4.16 4.57 14.05
CA ARG A 151 -3.67 5.94 14.14
C ARG A 151 -2.13 6.00 14.12
N ALA A 152 -1.47 5.12 14.86
CA ALA A 152 -0.02 5.01 14.87
C ALA A 152 0.54 4.63 13.48
N TYR A 153 -0.14 3.74 12.76
CA TYR A 153 0.23 3.37 11.39
C TYR A 153 0.11 4.55 10.41
N TYR A 154 -0.97 5.33 10.47
CA TYR A 154 -1.11 6.54 9.64
C TYR A 154 0.00 7.56 9.93
N TYR A 155 0.31 7.80 11.18
CA TYR A 155 1.41 8.72 11.54
C TYR A 155 2.77 8.22 11.09
N TYR A 156 3.01 6.91 11.13
CA TYR A 156 4.23 6.32 10.58
C TYR A 156 4.37 6.56 9.07
N LEU A 157 3.30 6.34 8.32
CA LEU A 157 3.30 6.61 6.89
C LEU A 157 3.53 8.09 6.57
N LEU A 158 2.88 8.98 7.31
CA LEU A 158 3.02 10.43 7.12
C LEU A 158 4.43 10.92 7.45
N VAL A 159 4.99 10.52 8.61
CA VAL A 159 6.33 10.98 9.01
C VAL A 159 7.42 10.50 8.07
N GLU A 160 7.28 9.31 7.50
CA GLU A 160 8.23 8.79 6.51
C GLU A 160 8.14 9.53 5.16
N GLN A 161 6.96 9.98 4.76
CA GLN A 161 6.82 10.73 3.51
C GLN A 161 7.14 12.23 3.68
N PHE A 162 6.81 12.83 4.82
CA PHE A 162 6.81 14.31 4.96
C PHE A 162 7.78 14.84 6.04
N GLY A 163 8.40 14.00 6.84
CA GLY A 163 9.27 14.41 7.97
C GLY A 163 8.45 15.01 9.11
N ASP A 164 8.71 16.27 9.47
CA ASP A 164 7.92 16.97 10.48
C ASP A 164 6.46 17.09 10.02
N ILE A 165 5.51 16.71 10.89
CA ILE A 165 4.06 16.71 10.60
C ILE A 165 3.25 17.18 11.82
N ALA A 166 2.01 17.61 11.62
CA ALA A 166 1.13 17.95 12.73
C ALA A 166 0.62 16.69 13.44
N ILE A 167 0.78 16.62 14.77
CA ILE A 167 0.10 15.61 15.59
C ILE A 167 -1.25 16.18 16.04
N VAL A 168 -2.34 15.54 15.67
CA VAL A 168 -3.71 15.86 16.04
C VAL A 168 -4.32 14.65 16.74
N THR A 169 -4.64 14.80 18.01
CA THR A 169 -5.16 13.70 18.85
C THR A 169 -6.62 13.85 19.21
N ASP A 170 -7.16 15.06 19.05
CA ASP A 170 -8.53 15.37 19.38
C ASP A 170 -9.47 15.23 18.19
N GLU A 171 -10.72 14.94 18.47
CA GLU A 171 -11.80 15.02 17.50
C GLU A 171 -12.03 16.49 17.10
N ILE A 172 -11.98 16.80 15.80
CA ILE A 172 -12.20 18.14 15.28
C ILE A 172 -13.68 18.29 14.90
N ASN A 173 -14.45 19.00 15.70
CA ASN A 173 -15.88 19.24 15.48
C ASN A 173 -16.18 20.63 14.91
N THR A 174 -15.19 21.51 14.88
CA THR A 174 -15.28 22.87 14.32
C THR A 174 -14.05 23.14 13.46
N PRO A 175 -14.15 24.01 12.45
CA PRO A 175 -13.01 24.34 11.61
C PRO A 175 -11.83 24.85 12.44
N VAL A 176 -10.68 24.17 12.34
CA VAL A 176 -9.40 24.57 12.92
C VAL A 176 -8.44 24.83 11.79
N THR A 177 -7.79 25.99 11.82
CA THR A 177 -6.84 26.42 10.78
C THR A 177 -5.42 26.60 11.31
N GLU A 178 -5.23 26.58 12.62
CA GLU A 178 -3.92 26.76 13.24
C GLU A 178 -3.31 25.40 13.60
N PHE A 179 -2.26 25.03 12.87
CA PHE A 179 -1.50 23.81 13.13
C PHE A 179 0.00 24.12 13.16
N THR A 180 0.75 23.31 13.88
CA THR A 180 2.22 23.39 13.95
C THR A 180 2.78 22.01 13.60
N ARG A 181 3.84 21.99 12.81
CA ARG A 181 4.57 20.75 12.49
C ARG A 181 5.40 20.31 13.70
N THR A 182 5.14 19.10 14.17
CA THR A 182 5.91 18.44 15.23
C THR A 182 7.18 17.84 14.62
N PRO A 183 8.36 18.07 15.22
CA PRO A 183 9.61 17.48 14.73
C PRO A 183 9.54 15.96 14.58
N GLU A 184 10.10 15.41 13.51
CA GLU A 184 10.11 13.98 13.16
C GLU A 184 10.44 13.09 14.37
N LYS A 185 11.49 13.42 15.14
CA LYS A 185 11.87 12.69 16.36
C LYS A 185 10.72 12.55 17.36
N ASN A 186 9.94 13.61 17.54
CA ASN A 186 8.83 13.63 18.50
C ASN A 186 7.61 12.86 17.95
N VAL A 187 7.41 12.86 16.62
CA VAL A 187 6.40 12.02 15.99
C VAL A 187 6.72 10.55 16.20
N TYR A 188 7.97 10.13 16.02
CA TYR A 188 8.42 8.77 16.34
C TYR A 188 8.19 8.39 17.80
N ALA A 189 8.48 9.31 18.74
CA ALA A 189 8.22 9.08 20.16
C ALA A 189 6.72 8.88 20.43
N PHE A 190 5.87 9.70 19.82
CA PHE A 190 4.40 9.57 19.92
C PHE A 190 3.91 8.23 19.39
N ILE A 191 4.32 7.83 18.18
CA ILE A 191 3.92 6.57 17.55
C ILE A 191 4.33 5.37 18.43
N LEU A 192 5.56 5.35 18.92
CA LEU A 192 6.05 4.27 19.80
C LEU A 192 5.32 4.25 21.15
N SER A 193 4.94 5.40 21.70
CA SER A 193 4.12 5.45 22.92
C SER A 193 2.74 4.82 22.67
N GLU A 194 2.05 5.19 21.57
CA GLU A 194 0.77 4.60 21.20
C GLU A 194 0.85 3.07 21.07
N LEU A 195 1.87 2.56 20.37
CA LEU A 195 2.06 1.13 20.15
C LEU A 195 2.45 0.37 21.42
N ASN A 196 3.28 0.94 22.29
CA ASN A 196 3.63 0.33 23.57
C ASN A 196 2.41 0.17 24.50
N ASP A 197 1.52 1.15 24.50
CA ASP A 197 0.29 1.09 25.30
C ASP A 197 -0.67 0.00 24.83
N VAL A 198 -0.70 -0.29 23.51
CA VAL A 198 -1.71 -1.20 22.91
C VAL A 198 -1.21 -2.61 22.65
N VAL A 199 0.10 -2.82 22.49
CA VAL A 199 0.64 -4.14 22.11
C VAL A 199 0.28 -5.24 23.11
N GLY A 200 0.20 -4.94 24.40
CA GLY A 200 -0.22 -5.89 25.45
C GLY A 200 -1.73 -6.08 25.56
N VAL A 201 -2.53 -5.19 24.97
CA VAL A 201 -4.00 -5.23 25.00
C VAL A 201 -4.55 -5.95 23.77
N LEU A 202 -3.89 -5.81 22.64
CA LEU A 202 -4.26 -6.50 21.40
C LEU A 202 -4.13 -8.02 21.58
N PRO A 203 -5.12 -8.80 21.10
CA PRO A 203 -5.07 -10.26 21.21
C PRO A 203 -4.02 -10.87 20.27
N ALA A 204 -3.53 -12.05 20.62
CA ALA A 204 -2.59 -12.80 19.77
C ALA A 204 -3.21 -13.19 18.42
N SER A 205 -4.53 -13.50 18.41
CA SER A 205 -5.31 -13.80 17.22
C SER A 205 -6.72 -13.21 17.35
N GLN A 206 -7.38 -12.97 16.22
CA GLN A 206 -8.73 -12.43 16.14
C GLN A 206 -9.64 -13.39 15.36
N SER A 207 -10.90 -13.50 15.77
CA SER A 207 -11.92 -14.25 15.02
C SER A 207 -12.30 -13.57 13.71
N GLU A 208 -12.26 -12.24 13.70
CA GLU A 208 -12.46 -11.42 12.50
C GLU A 208 -11.10 -11.14 11.85
N PHE A 209 -10.84 -11.83 10.73
CA PHE A 209 -9.61 -11.63 9.97
C PHE A 209 -9.49 -10.18 9.51
N GLY A 210 -8.27 -9.63 9.50
CA GLY A 210 -8.02 -8.24 9.14
C GLY A 210 -8.05 -7.26 10.32
N ARG A 211 -8.56 -7.65 11.50
CA ARG A 211 -8.40 -6.84 12.72
C ARG A 211 -6.98 -6.90 13.25
N ALA A 212 -6.53 -5.78 13.82
CA ALA A 212 -5.18 -5.66 14.39
C ALA A 212 -4.95 -6.69 15.50
N THR A 213 -3.79 -7.32 15.48
CA THR A 213 -3.33 -8.31 16.44
C THR A 213 -2.07 -7.84 17.15
N GLN A 214 -1.69 -8.52 18.23
CA GLN A 214 -0.38 -8.29 18.85
C GLN A 214 0.78 -8.46 17.85
N GLY A 215 0.67 -9.44 16.93
CA GLY A 215 1.66 -9.65 15.87
C GLY A 215 1.76 -8.48 14.90
N ALA A 216 0.63 -7.88 14.51
CA ALA A 216 0.63 -6.69 13.67
C ALA A 216 1.29 -5.48 14.36
N ALA A 217 1.00 -5.27 15.65
CA ALA A 217 1.63 -4.20 16.42
C ALA A 217 3.15 -4.41 16.57
N LYS A 218 3.60 -5.64 16.88
CA LYS A 218 5.03 -5.97 16.99
C LYS A 218 5.76 -5.83 15.66
N HIS A 219 5.14 -6.25 14.55
CA HIS A 219 5.72 -6.03 13.22
C HIS A 219 5.91 -4.54 12.92
N LEU A 220 4.87 -3.74 13.16
CA LEU A 220 4.96 -2.28 12.97
C LEU A 220 6.01 -1.65 13.88
N MET A 221 6.08 -2.04 15.16
CA MET A 221 7.12 -1.57 16.08
C MET A 221 8.52 -1.96 15.60
N ALA A 222 8.71 -3.20 15.12
CA ALA A 222 9.98 -3.65 14.55
C ALA A 222 10.40 -2.78 13.35
N LEU A 223 9.47 -2.49 12.44
CA LEU A 223 9.71 -1.61 11.29
C LEU A 223 10.07 -0.18 11.72
N ILE A 224 9.38 0.36 12.74
CA ILE A 224 9.61 1.71 13.27
C ILE A 224 10.98 1.79 13.94
N TYR A 225 11.34 0.84 14.81
CA TYR A 225 12.68 0.79 15.43
C TYR A 225 13.78 0.63 14.40
N LEU A 226 13.58 -0.26 13.40
CA LEU A 226 14.51 -0.44 12.29
C LEU A 226 14.73 0.88 11.56
N THR A 227 13.65 1.59 11.20
CA THR A 227 13.72 2.86 10.48
C THR A 227 14.37 3.95 11.32
N ARG A 228 14.02 4.06 12.62
CA ARG A 228 14.62 5.02 13.54
C ARG A 228 16.13 4.77 13.70
N GLY A 229 16.56 3.51 13.68
CA GLY A 229 17.97 3.13 13.76
C GLY A 229 18.87 3.73 12.66
N TYR A 230 18.29 4.17 11.54
CA TYR A 230 19.02 4.87 10.48
C TYR A 230 18.99 6.41 10.61
N LYS A 231 18.20 6.96 11.54
CA LYS A 231 18.08 8.41 11.72
C LYS A 231 19.23 8.98 12.55
N SER A 232 19.47 10.29 12.43
CA SER A 232 20.50 10.99 13.21
C SER A 232 20.24 11.00 14.73
N TYR A 233 18.99 10.74 15.14
CA TYR A 233 18.55 10.64 16.54
C TYR A 233 18.28 9.20 16.98
N ALA A 234 18.86 8.22 16.27
CA ALA A 234 18.77 6.81 16.61
C ALA A 234 19.27 6.53 18.05
N GLU A 235 18.64 5.57 18.70
CA GLU A 235 19.13 5.00 19.95
C GLU A 235 20.00 3.77 19.65
N SER A 236 21.03 3.53 20.43
CA SER A 236 21.97 2.40 20.24
C SER A 236 21.29 1.03 20.28
N THR A 237 20.09 0.95 20.84
CA THR A 237 19.30 -0.28 20.99
C THR A 237 18.25 -0.47 19.88
N ASP A 238 18.11 0.45 18.92
CA ASP A 238 17.02 0.42 17.94
C ASP A 238 17.06 -0.83 17.06
N PHE A 239 18.20 -1.16 16.50
CA PHE A 239 18.35 -2.35 15.67
C PHE A 239 18.12 -3.65 16.46
N SER A 240 18.62 -3.73 17.70
CA SER A 240 18.40 -4.92 18.55
C SER A 240 16.93 -5.05 18.99
N LYS A 241 16.24 -3.95 19.26
CA LYS A 241 14.80 -3.94 19.54
C LYS A 241 13.99 -4.37 18.31
N ALA A 242 14.34 -3.86 17.12
CA ALA A 242 13.72 -4.25 15.87
C ALA A 242 13.84 -5.76 15.62
N ALA A 243 15.05 -6.32 15.77
CA ALA A 243 15.32 -7.75 15.62
C ALA A 243 14.53 -8.58 16.64
N SER A 244 14.51 -8.17 17.91
CA SER A 244 13.77 -8.88 18.97
C SER A 244 12.27 -8.92 18.70
N LEU A 245 11.67 -7.78 18.36
CA LEU A 245 10.23 -7.69 18.07
C LEU A 245 9.83 -8.51 16.84
N ALA A 246 10.66 -8.48 15.80
CA ALA A 246 10.45 -9.32 14.62
C ALA A 246 10.53 -10.82 14.97
N ASP A 247 11.52 -11.23 15.78
CA ASP A 247 11.63 -12.61 16.26
C ASP A 247 10.47 -13.02 17.16
N GLU A 248 9.92 -12.12 17.96
CA GLU A 248 8.70 -12.39 18.73
C GLU A 248 7.49 -12.69 17.84
N VAL A 249 7.36 -12.03 16.68
CA VAL A 249 6.32 -12.35 15.70
C VAL A 249 6.61 -13.70 15.05
N ILE A 250 7.84 -13.93 14.58
CA ILE A 250 8.27 -15.18 13.92
C ILE A 250 8.05 -16.40 14.85
N ASN A 251 8.39 -16.27 16.11
CA ASN A 251 8.32 -17.36 17.08
C ASN A 251 6.99 -17.45 17.82
N SER A 252 6.01 -16.60 17.48
CA SER A 252 4.71 -16.55 18.18
C SER A 252 3.85 -17.81 18.01
N GLY A 253 4.11 -18.61 16.96
CA GLY A 253 3.27 -19.74 16.58
C GLY A 253 1.92 -19.34 15.98
N GLN A 254 1.67 -18.02 15.78
CA GLN A 254 0.43 -17.52 15.18
C GLN A 254 0.51 -17.48 13.65
N TYR A 255 1.70 -17.32 13.11
CA TYR A 255 1.98 -17.16 11.69
C TYR A 255 2.96 -18.21 11.19
N GLU A 256 2.85 -18.56 9.91
CA GLU A 256 3.71 -19.56 9.26
C GLU A 256 3.92 -19.17 7.80
N LEU A 257 5.15 -19.34 7.27
CA LEU A 257 5.37 -19.18 5.83
C LEU A 257 4.56 -20.23 5.08
N MET A 258 3.85 -19.83 4.02
CA MET A 258 3.14 -20.77 3.17
C MET A 258 4.12 -21.76 2.52
N PRO A 259 3.71 -23.00 2.25
CA PRO A 259 4.58 -24.04 1.69
C PRO A 259 5.27 -23.63 0.39
N THR A 260 4.57 -22.88 -0.48
CA THR A 260 5.12 -22.27 -1.68
C THR A 260 4.85 -20.78 -1.71
N PHE A 261 5.67 -20.05 -2.44
CA PHE A 261 5.46 -18.60 -2.62
C PHE A 261 4.13 -18.29 -3.32
N SER A 262 3.75 -19.09 -4.31
CA SER A 262 2.49 -18.90 -5.03
C SER A 262 1.25 -19.07 -4.15
N ASP A 263 1.28 -19.94 -3.13
CA ASP A 263 0.15 -20.20 -2.25
C ASP A 263 -0.28 -18.96 -1.47
N VAL A 264 0.65 -18.03 -1.22
CA VAL A 264 0.36 -16.76 -0.54
C VAL A 264 -0.67 -15.93 -1.30
N PHE A 265 -0.63 -16.01 -2.65
CA PHE A 265 -1.37 -15.12 -3.54
C PHE A 265 -2.52 -15.79 -4.30
N ILE A 266 -2.86 -17.04 -4.00
CA ILE A 266 -4.01 -17.73 -4.60
C ILE A 266 -5.29 -16.99 -4.21
N SER A 267 -6.12 -16.65 -5.21
CA SER A 267 -7.44 -16.05 -4.97
C SER A 267 -8.33 -17.00 -4.16
N GLY A 268 -8.94 -16.47 -3.10
CA GLY A 268 -9.70 -17.24 -2.12
C GLY A 268 -8.86 -17.77 -0.94
N ASN A 269 -7.54 -17.54 -0.95
CA ASN A 269 -6.63 -17.90 0.15
C ASN A 269 -6.06 -16.66 0.87
N GLU A 270 -6.75 -15.54 0.82
CA GLU A 270 -6.29 -14.27 1.43
C GLU A 270 -6.14 -14.36 2.94
N LYS A 271 -6.84 -15.31 3.58
CA LYS A 271 -6.80 -15.53 5.03
C LYS A 271 -5.78 -16.61 5.44
N ASN A 272 -4.69 -16.73 4.69
CA ASN A 272 -3.66 -17.72 5.01
C ASN A 272 -2.77 -17.29 6.20
N LYS A 273 -2.00 -18.26 6.72
CA LYS A 273 -1.20 -18.07 7.93
C LYS A 273 0.01 -17.14 7.77
N GLU A 274 0.40 -16.80 6.55
CA GLU A 274 1.50 -15.87 6.33
C GLU A 274 1.08 -14.41 6.53
N ILE A 275 -0.23 -14.11 6.41
CA ILE A 275 -0.74 -12.74 6.46
C ILE A 275 -0.90 -12.28 7.91
N ILE A 276 -0.21 -11.20 8.27
CA ILE A 276 -0.24 -10.58 9.59
C ILE A 276 -1.27 -9.47 9.66
N PHE A 277 -1.34 -8.64 8.59
CA PHE A 277 -2.30 -7.55 8.50
C PHE A 277 -2.60 -7.21 7.05
N SER A 278 -3.87 -7.01 6.73
CA SER A 278 -4.33 -6.70 5.37
C SER A 278 -5.50 -5.74 5.36
N VAL A 279 -5.67 -5.02 4.24
CA VAL A 279 -6.86 -4.24 3.95
C VAL A 279 -7.90 -5.17 3.33
N GLN A 280 -9.04 -5.30 4.00
CA GLN A 280 -10.09 -6.22 3.61
C GLN A 280 -10.96 -5.65 2.50
N TYR A 281 -11.23 -6.47 1.48
CA TYR A 281 -12.17 -6.15 0.40
C TYR A 281 -13.15 -7.30 0.21
N ASP A 282 -14.37 -7.00 -0.23
CA ASP A 282 -15.38 -7.99 -0.54
C ASP A 282 -16.29 -7.53 -1.70
N ALA A 283 -17.12 -8.44 -2.20
CA ALA A 283 -18.08 -8.19 -3.27
C ALA A 283 -19.43 -7.66 -2.74
N SER A 284 -19.57 -7.38 -1.44
CA SER A 284 -20.83 -6.94 -0.86
C SER A 284 -21.24 -5.55 -1.37
N SER A 285 -22.55 -5.30 -1.35
CA SER A 285 -23.11 -4.00 -1.74
C SER A 285 -22.72 -2.85 -0.79
N LEU A 286 -22.29 -3.15 0.43
CA LEU A 286 -21.71 -2.17 1.37
C LEU A 286 -20.30 -1.76 0.93
N GLY A 287 -19.56 -2.66 0.28
CA GLY A 287 -18.38 -2.32 -0.48
C GLY A 287 -18.72 -1.54 -1.75
N GLY A 288 -19.95 -1.66 -2.24
CA GLY A 288 -20.53 -0.98 -3.38
C GLY A 288 -19.65 -1.09 -4.64
N GLN A 289 -19.89 -0.22 -5.62
CA GLN A 289 -18.95 -0.09 -6.75
C GLN A 289 -17.56 0.43 -6.34
N TYR A 290 -17.34 0.69 -5.04
CA TYR A 290 -16.06 1.07 -4.42
C TYR A 290 -15.47 -0.03 -3.53
N GLY A 291 -16.10 -1.21 -3.43
CA GLY A 291 -15.70 -2.28 -2.51
C GLY A 291 -14.43 -3.03 -2.88
N GLY A 292 -13.99 -2.93 -4.14
CA GLY A 292 -12.78 -3.56 -4.61
C GLY A 292 -11.58 -2.61 -4.75
N ASN A 293 -10.44 -3.17 -5.19
CA ASN A 293 -9.21 -2.43 -5.46
C ASN A 293 -8.66 -2.69 -6.85
N GLY A 294 -7.71 -1.84 -7.27
CA GLY A 294 -7.10 -1.89 -8.59
C GLY A 294 -5.74 -2.58 -8.65
N GLN A 295 -5.24 -3.19 -7.58
CA GLN A 295 -3.86 -3.69 -7.50
C GLN A 295 -3.45 -4.59 -8.67
N GLN A 296 -4.30 -5.54 -9.06
CA GLN A 296 -4.00 -6.42 -10.19
C GLN A 296 -3.84 -5.70 -11.53
N ASN A 297 -4.37 -4.48 -11.66
CA ASN A 297 -4.41 -3.75 -12.93
C ASN A 297 -3.18 -2.85 -13.14
N LEU A 298 -2.38 -2.61 -12.09
CA LEU A 298 -1.33 -1.60 -12.08
C LEU A 298 -0.13 -1.98 -12.96
N TYR A 299 0.28 -3.26 -12.93
CA TYR A 299 1.55 -3.75 -13.45
C TYR A 299 1.38 -4.55 -14.74
N GLY A 300 0.92 -3.93 -15.79
CA GLY A 300 0.78 -4.65 -17.07
C GLY A 300 0.21 -3.75 -18.15
N PHE A 301 0.20 -4.24 -19.36
CA PHE A 301 -0.24 -3.52 -20.54
C PHE A 301 -1.58 -4.08 -21.08
N GLU A 302 -2.29 -3.28 -21.85
CA GLU A 302 -3.54 -3.68 -22.48
C GLU A 302 -3.27 -4.55 -23.72
N LEU A 303 -3.57 -5.84 -23.63
CA LEU A 303 -3.28 -6.81 -24.69
C LEU A 303 -3.94 -6.46 -26.03
N TRP A 304 -5.22 -6.00 -26.01
CA TRP A 304 -5.96 -5.67 -27.25
C TRP A 304 -5.45 -4.40 -27.95
N THR A 305 -4.68 -3.55 -27.27
CA THR A 305 -4.07 -2.35 -27.87
C THR A 305 -2.66 -2.60 -28.39
N LYS A 306 -1.96 -3.62 -27.87
CA LYS A 306 -0.55 -3.90 -28.15
C LYS A 306 -0.32 -5.02 -29.13
N VAL A 307 -1.24 -5.96 -29.20
CA VAL A 307 -1.16 -7.11 -30.09
C VAL A 307 -2.16 -6.91 -31.21
N VAL A 308 -1.74 -7.13 -32.45
CA VAL A 308 -2.52 -6.83 -33.67
C VAL A 308 -3.85 -7.58 -33.69
N SER A 309 -3.90 -8.82 -33.17
CA SER A 309 -5.12 -9.61 -33.10
C SER A 309 -5.00 -10.71 -32.06
N GLY A 310 -6.12 -11.35 -31.71
CA GLY A 310 -6.17 -12.50 -30.81
C GLY A 310 -6.62 -12.18 -29.39
N PHE A 311 -6.81 -10.90 -29.05
CA PHE A 311 -7.33 -10.51 -27.74
C PHE A 311 -8.58 -9.65 -27.89
N GLU A 312 -9.61 -10.00 -27.12
CA GLU A 312 -10.88 -9.29 -27.11
C GLU A 312 -10.87 -8.19 -26.06
N GLN A 313 -11.28 -6.98 -26.45
CA GLN A 313 -11.46 -5.88 -25.50
C GLN A 313 -12.54 -6.24 -24.46
N GLY A 314 -12.24 -6.02 -23.19
CA GLY A 314 -13.18 -6.33 -22.11
C GLY A 314 -13.19 -7.80 -21.67
N ASN A 315 -12.39 -8.67 -22.29
CA ASN A 315 -12.21 -10.03 -21.82
C ASN A 315 -11.35 -10.06 -20.53
N LEU A 316 -11.91 -10.63 -19.44
CA LEU A 316 -11.31 -10.61 -18.13
C LEU A 316 -10.26 -11.71 -17.87
N THR A 317 -10.02 -12.61 -18.82
CA THR A 317 -9.04 -13.72 -18.67
C THR A 317 -7.67 -13.22 -18.18
N TYR A 318 -7.28 -12.01 -18.59
CA TYR A 318 -6.01 -11.40 -18.19
C TYR A 318 -6.20 -10.14 -17.34
N GLY A 319 -7.39 -9.89 -16.83
CA GLY A 319 -7.74 -8.68 -16.11
C GLY A 319 -7.70 -7.42 -16.99
N TRP A 320 -8.06 -6.29 -16.42
CA TRP A 320 -7.95 -4.99 -17.10
C TRP A 320 -6.67 -4.29 -16.69
N LYS A 321 -5.62 -4.42 -17.46
CA LYS A 321 -4.33 -3.80 -17.15
C LYS A 321 -4.32 -2.33 -17.57
N LYS A 322 -3.85 -1.48 -16.68
CA LYS A 322 -3.81 -0.01 -16.88
C LYS A 322 -2.44 0.50 -17.33
N ASN A 323 -1.41 -0.35 -17.31
CA ASN A 323 -0.03 0.01 -17.65
C ASN A 323 0.49 1.26 -16.92
N GLN A 324 0.27 1.32 -15.60
CA GLN A 324 0.67 2.46 -14.77
C GLN A 324 2.09 2.31 -14.24
N PHE A 325 2.47 1.09 -13.85
CA PHE A 325 3.81 0.75 -13.40
C PHE A 325 4.41 -0.32 -14.30
N MET A 326 5.64 -0.11 -14.69
CA MET A 326 6.40 -1.09 -15.47
C MET A 326 7.61 -1.55 -14.65
N PRO A 327 7.81 -2.87 -14.45
CA PRO A 327 9.03 -3.36 -13.85
C PRO A 327 10.25 -2.96 -14.67
N THR A 328 11.33 -2.55 -14.02
CA THR A 328 12.61 -2.31 -14.69
C THR A 328 13.27 -3.63 -15.07
N GLN A 329 14.20 -3.61 -16.03
CA GLN A 329 14.98 -4.82 -16.36
C GLN A 329 15.78 -5.33 -15.16
N PHE A 330 16.15 -4.45 -14.24
CA PHE A 330 16.81 -4.81 -13.01
C PHE A 330 15.96 -5.78 -12.17
N LEU A 331 14.65 -5.55 -12.01
CA LEU A 331 13.80 -6.46 -11.26
C LEU A 331 13.84 -7.90 -11.84
N TYR A 332 13.72 -8.04 -13.15
CA TYR A 332 13.77 -9.37 -13.78
C TYR A 332 15.14 -10.03 -13.63
N SER A 333 16.23 -9.24 -13.66
CA SER A 333 17.60 -9.75 -13.54
C SER A 333 17.94 -10.31 -12.16
N LEU A 334 17.11 -10.04 -11.14
CA LEU A 334 17.33 -10.52 -9.78
C LEU A 334 17.02 -12.01 -9.58
N TYR A 335 16.24 -12.61 -10.47
CA TYR A 335 15.78 -13.99 -10.32
C TYR A 335 16.69 -14.98 -11.05
N ASN A 336 17.00 -16.11 -10.38
CA ASN A 336 17.56 -17.30 -10.99
C ASN A 336 16.41 -18.29 -11.23
N THR A 337 15.90 -18.34 -12.46
CA THR A 337 14.71 -19.13 -12.79
C THR A 337 14.93 -20.65 -12.81
N VAL A 338 16.17 -21.12 -12.57
CA VAL A 338 16.50 -22.53 -12.42
C VAL A 338 16.31 -23.01 -10.98
N GLU A 339 16.45 -22.10 -10.01
CA GLU A 339 16.43 -22.42 -8.58
C GLU A 339 15.25 -21.76 -7.84
N ASP A 340 14.79 -20.59 -8.30
CA ASP A 340 13.81 -19.73 -7.62
C ASP A 340 12.43 -19.78 -8.29
N SER A 341 11.42 -20.24 -7.57
CA SER A 341 10.04 -20.36 -8.06
C SER A 341 9.33 -19.01 -8.20
N ARG A 342 9.86 -17.94 -7.59
CA ARG A 342 9.18 -16.64 -7.49
C ARG A 342 9.04 -15.91 -8.83
N TYR A 343 9.95 -16.17 -9.80
CA TYR A 343 9.79 -15.57 -11.12
C TYR A 343 8.46 -16.00 -11.77
N ASP A 344 8.21 -17.30 -11.86
CA ASP A 344 7.01 -17.84 -12.50
C ASP A 344 5.73 -17.54 -11.71
N ALA A 345 5.84 -17.42 -10.37
CA ALA A 345 4.72 -17.01 -9.53
C ALA A 345 4.43 -15.50 -9.58
N THR A 346 5.45 -14.68 -9.86
CA THR A 346 5.30 -13.23 -9.91
C THR A 346 4.91 -12.73 -11.29
N PHE A 347 5.49 -13.31 -12.36
CA PHE A 347 5.35 -12.80 -13.71
C PHE A 347 4.58 -13.76 -14.62
N LYS A 348 3.70 -13.21 -15.44
CA LYS A 348 3.09 -13.95 -16.54
C LYS A 348 3.85 -13.69 -17.82
N SER A 349 4.34 -14.77 -18.42
CA SER A 349 5.19 -14.75 -19.62
C SER A 349 4.49 -15.28 -20.86
N GLU A 350 3.36 -15.95 -20.71
CA GLU A 350 2.60 -16.54 -21.81
C GLU A 350 1.16 -16.06 -21.82
N PHE A 351 0.68 -15.65 -22.99
CA PHE A 351 -0.68 -15.21 -23.19
C PHE A 351 -1.29 -15.93 -24.38
N TYR A 352 -2.44 -16.54 -24.14
CA TYR A 352 -3.18 -17.34 -25.11
C TYR A 352 -4.34 -16.53 -25.68
N ALA A 353 -4.63 -16.70 -26.97
CA ALA A 353 -5.68 -15.95 -27.66
C ALA A 353 -7.04 -16.12 -26.97
N THR A 354 -7.75 -15.01 -26.78
CA THR A 354 -9.13 -14.97 -26.26
C THR A 354 -10.15 -14.70 -27.35
N LYS A 355 -9.68 -14.42 -28.58
CA LYS A 355 -10.46 -14.16 -29.78
C LYS A 355 -9.82 -14.79 -30.99
N GLU A 356 -10.62 -15.34 -31.87
CA GLU A 356 -10.18 -15.91 -33.15
C GLU A 356 -9.76 -14.81 -34.14
N ASP A 357 -8.81 -15.14 -35.02
CA ASP A 357 -8.49 -14.39 -36.22
C ASP A 357 -8.31 -15.36 -37.38
N THR A 358 -9.36 -15.50 -38.19
CA THR A 358 -9.41 -16.41 -39.32
C THR A 358 -8.45 -16.06 -40.45
N ASN A 359 -8.00 -14.79 -40.55
CA ASN A 359 -7.05 -14.36 -41.58
C ASN A 359 -5.65 -14.99 -41.38
N ILE A 360 -5.31 -15.33 -40.15
CA ILE A 360 -4.03 -15.95 -39.79
C ILE A 360 -4.20 -17.37 -39.24
N GLY A 361 -5.45 -17.89 -39.23
CA GLY A 361 -5.75 -19.21 -38.67
C GLY A 361 -5.62 -19.31 -37.14
N LEU A 362 -5.67 -18.18 -36.42
CA LEU A 362 -5.56 -18.12 -34.94
C LEU A 362 -6.87 -18.58 -34.31
N LYS A 363 -6.80 -19.50 -33.35
CA LYS A 363 -7.93 -19.98 -32.55
C LYS A 363 -7.83 -19.53 -31.12
N VAL A 364 -8.96 -19.44 -30.44
CA VAL A 364 -8.99 -19.24 -28.99
C VAL A 364 -8.19 -20.36 -28.30
N GLY A 365 -7.31 -20.00 -27.41
CA GLY A 365 -6.41 -20.92 -26.70
C GLY A 365 -5.06 -21.17 -27.38
N ASP A 366 -4.81 -20.65 -28.58
CA ASP A 366 -3.48 -20.69 -29.19
C ASP A 366 -2.53 -19.73 -28.46
N LEU A 367 -1.26 -20.11 -28.30
CA LEU A 367 -0.22 -19.22 -27.77
C LEU A 367 -0.06 -18.03 -28.71
N ARG A 368 -0.32 -16.83 -28.19
CA ARG A 368 -0.30 -15.60 -28.99
C ARG A 368 0.84 -14.67 -28.64
N LEU A 369 1.23 -14.59 -27.36
CA LEU A 369 2.32 -13.74 -26.93
C LEU A 369 3.20 -14.51 -25.95
N TYR A 370 4.51 -14.49 -26.20
CA TYR A 370 5.50 -15.21 -25.41
C TYR A 370 6.69 -14.31 -25.06
N PHE A 371 7.05 -14.30 -23.78
CA PHE A 371 8.22 -13.63 -23.23
C PHE A 371 9.20 -14.68 -22.70
N PRO A 372 10.36 -14.89 -23.33
CA PRO A 372 11.42 -15.76 -22.78
C PRO A 372 11.86 -15.28 -21.40
N LYS A 373 12.30 -16.22 -20.55
CA LYS A 373 12.84 -15.89 -19.21
C LYS A 373 14.07 -15.00 -19.33
N TYR A 374 14.18 -14.00 -18.43
CA TYR A 374 15.20 -12.96 -18.52
C TYR A 374 16.63 -13.48 -18.40
N ASP A 375 16.86 -14.41 -17.47
CA ASP A 375 18.16 -14.98 -17.13
C ASP A 375 18.58 -16.16 -18.03
N GLN A 376 17.65 -16.68 -18.85
CA GLN A 376 17.93 -17.79 -19.74
C GLN A 376 18.37 -17.31 -21.12
N PRO A 377 19.40 -17.94 -21.72
CA PRO A 377 19.71 -17.73 -23.12
C PRO A 377 18.51 -18.10 -23.99
N PHE A 378 18.16 -17.26 -24.94
CA PHE A 378 17.09 -17.53 -25.90
C PHE A 378 17.58 -17.23 -27.31
N THR A 379 17.82 -18.28 -28.09
CA THR A 379 18.45 -18.22 -29.39
C THR A 379 17.42 -18.06 -30.53
N LYS A 380 17.93 -17.89 -31.74
CA LYS A 380 17.09 -17.94 -32.95
C LYS A 380 16.49 -19.33 -33.15
N GLU A 381 17.23 -20.37 -32.82
CA GLU A 381 16.78 -21.77 -32.88
C GLU A 381 15.63 -22.00 -31.91
N ASP A 382 15.70 -21.46 -30.69
CA ASP A 382 14.59 -21.52 -29.71
C ASP A 382 13.35 -20.78 -30.23
N SER A 383 13.54 -19.62 -30.86
CA SER A 383 12.43 -18.88 -31.49
C SER A 383 11.75 -19.70 -32.58
N LEU A 384 12.54 -20.36 -33.43
CA LEU A 384 12.01 -21.21 -34.51
C LEU A 384 11.28 -22.44 -33.94
N ALA A 385 11.78 -23.02 -32.86
CA ALA A 385 11.13 -24.15 -32.18
C ALA A 385 9.75 -23.74 -31.60
N VAL A 386 9.68 -22.58 -30.95
CA VAL A 386 8.39 -22.05 -30.44
C VAL A 386 7.41 -21.79 -31.57
N ILE A 387 7.85 -21.15 -32.67
CA ILE A 387 6.98 -20.84 -33.82
C ILE A 387 6.54 -22.11 -34.56
N ALA A 388 7.39 -23.12 -34.67
CA ALA A 388 7.03 -24.40 -35.28
C ALA A 388 5.86 -25.09 -34.56
N GLN A 389 5.77 -24.94 -33.25
CA GLN A 389 4.68 -25.47 -32.43
C GLN A 389 3.48 -24.51 -32.35
N ASN A 390 3.74 -23.20 -32.45
CA ASN A 390 2.77 -22.13 -32.27
C ASN A 390 2.92 -21.10 -33.41
N PRO A 391 2.42 -21.38 -34.63
CA PRO A 391 2.67 -20.55 -35.82
C PRO A 391 2.26 -19.08 -35.68
N ASN A 392 1.29 -18.80 -34.80
CA ASN A 392 0.77 -17.47 -34.58
C ASN A 392 1.37 -16.75 -33.37
N ALA A 393 2.38 -17.34 -32.71
CA ALA A 393 3.01 -16.75 -31.54
C ALA A 393 3.87 -15.52 -31.90
N ILE A 394 3.70 -14.46 -31.14
CA ILE A 394 4.57 -13.27 -31.15
C ILE A 394 5.55 -13.42 -30.01
N ILE A 395 6.84 -13.52 -30.32
CA ILE A 395 7.91 -13.65 -29.34
C ILE A 395 8.50 -12.25 -29.07
N VAL A 396 8.52 -11.82 -27.81
CA VAL A 396 9.09 -10.55 -27.38
C VAL A 396 10.26 -10.82 -26.46
N THR A 397 11.48 -10.74 -27.02
CA THR A 397 12.73 -10.95 -26.30
C THR A 397 13.09 -9.72 -25.45
N LYS A 398 13.97 -9.88 -24.46
CA LYS A 398 14.28 -8.85 -23.46
C LYS A 398 14.85 -7.55 -24.05
N ASP A 399 15.54 -7.59 -25.18
CA ASP A 399 16.00 -6.44 -25.95
C ASP A 399 14.86 -5.61 -26.55
N ARG A 400 13.66 -6.19 -26.67
CA ARG A 400 12.43 -5.54 -27.13
C ARG A 400 11.52 -5.08 -25.99
N TRP A 401 11.84 -5.39 -24.73
CA TRP A 401 11.12 -4.89 -23.56
C TRP A 401 11.47 -3.41 -23.37
N LYS A 402 10.57 -2.54 -23.76
CA LYS A 402 10.83 -1.11 -23.83
C LYS A 402 10.40 -0.42 -22.56
N GLN A 403 11.35 0.22 -21.91
CA GLN A 403 11.24 0.84 -20.59
C GLN A 403 11.72 2.29 -20.58
N ASP A 404 11.76 2.97 -21.75
CA ASP A 404 12.22 4.34 -21.83
C ASP A 404 11.39 5.21 -22.79
N ILE A 405 11.52 6.55 -22.60
CA ILE A 405 10.76 7.59 -23.31
C ILE A 405 10.99 7.55 -24.84
N GLU A 406 12.17 7.13 -25.31
CA GLU A 406 12.50 7.11 -26.73
C GLU A 406 11.65 6.11 -27.52
N HIS A 407 10.96 5.26 -26.80
CA HIS A 407 10.12 4.20 -27.35
C HIS A 407 8.62 4.43 -27.15
N VAL A 408 8.19 5.69 -26.93
CA VAL A 408 6.76 6.07 -27.02
C VAL A 408 6.26 5.68 -28.40
N GLY A 409 5.32 4.72 -28.46
CA GLY A 409 4.90 4.04 -29.72
C GLY A 409 5.61 2.72 -29.99
N GLY A 410 6.57 2.31 -29.15
CA GLY A 410 7.07 0.95 -29.07
C GLY A 410 6.06 0.00 -28.42
N SER A 411 6.38 -1.29 -28.37
CA SER A 411 5.41 -2.29 -27.88
C SER A 411 5.02 -2.11 -26.41
N GLY A 412 5.83 -1.45 -25.56
CA GLY A 412 5.57 -1.30 -24.13
C GLY A 412 5.31 -2.63 -23.41
N MET A 413 5.65 -3.76 -24.06
CA MET A 413 5.33 -5.10 -23.60
C MET A 413 6.48 -5.67 -22.78
N CYS A 414 6.15 -6.29 -21.65
CA CYS A 414 7.09 -7.02 -20.79
C CYS A 414 6.30 -8.08 -20.01
N PRO A 415 6.93 -9.07 -19.38
CA PRO A 415 6.21 -9.98 -18.47
C PRO A 415 5.47 -9.18 -17.40
N MET A 416 4.16 -9.43 -17.24
CA MET A 416 3.31 -8.68 -16.32
C MET A 416 3.44 -9.22 -14.90
N ILE A 417 3.42 -8.38 -13.86
CA ILE A 417 3.21 -8.85 -12.50
C ILE A 417 1.82 -9.46 -12.40
N TRP A 418 1.78 -10.74 -12.04
CA TRP A 418 0.58 -11.59 -12.07
C TRP A 418 0.14 -12.09 -10.70
N LYS A 419 1.00 -12.05 -9.70
CA LYS A 419 0.69 -12.61 -8.37
C LYS A 419 -0.57 -12.04 -7.70
N PHE A 420 -1.03 -10.88 -8.13
CA PHE A 420 -2.28 -10.27 -7.64
C PHE A 420 -3.50 -10.56 -8.51
N TYR A 421 -3.37 -11.43 -9.50
CA TYR A 421 -4.48 -11.76 -10.39
C TYR A 421 -5.68 -12.32 -9.61
N ASP A 422 -6.85 -11.78 -9.92
CA ASP A 422 -8.13 -12.22 -9.37
C ASP A 422 -9.06 -12.68 -10.48
N PRO A 423 -9.30 -14.00 -10.61
CA PRO A 423 -10.20 -14.54 -11.61
C PRO A 423 -11.67 -14.14 -11.37
N ASN A 424 -12.01 -13.68 -10.14
CA ASN A 424 -13.35 -13.26 -9.75
C ASN A 424 -13.56 -11.75 -9.90
N SER A 425 -12.58 -11.04 -10.47
CA SER A 425 -12.72 -9.60 -10.71
C SER A 425 -13.93 -9.32 -11.60
N SER A 426 -14.70 -8.31 -11.26
CA SER A 426 -15.92 -7.94 -11.97
C SER A 426 -15.76 -6.62 -12.70
N TYR A 427 -16.54 -6.48 -13.77
CA TYR A 427 -16.74 -5.22 -14.49
C TYR A 427 -18.13 -4.70 -14.17
N PRO A 428 -18.26 -3.67 -13.33
CA PRO A 428 -19.55 -3.03 -13.12
C PRO A 428 -20.03 -2.41 -14.44
N SER A 429 -21.25 -2.73 -14.86
CA SER A 429 -21.83 -2.34 -16.16
C SER A 429 -21.84 -0.83 -16.45
N ASN A 430 -21.54 0.00 -15.45
CA ASN A 430 -21.56 1.46 -15.54
C ASN A 430 -20.22 2.13 -15.19
N ASN A 431 -19.14 1.36 -15.03
CA ASN A 431 -17.86 1.91 -14.59
C ASN A 431 -16.71 1.30 -15.37
N THR A 432 -15.76 2.13 -15.75
CA THR A 432 -14.51 1.74 -16.42
C THR A 432 -13.47 1.11 -15.47
N ASN A 433 -13.78 0.97 -14.19
CA ASN A 433 -12.87 0.44 -13.19
C ASN A 433 -13.18 -1.01 -12.84
N TYR A 434 -12.40 -1.93 -13.38
CA TYR A 434 -12.39 -3.32 -12.93
C TYR A 434 -11.82 -3.40 -11.53
N THR A 435 -12.54 -4.03 -10.62
CA THR A 435 -12.15 -4.14 -9.24
C THR A 435 -11.94 -5.60 -8.85
N SER A 436 -10.84 -5.86 -8.18
CA SER A 436 -10.56 -7.11 -7.48
C SER A 436 -11.11 -7.05 -6.06
N THR A 437 -11.63 -8.17 -5.58
CA THR A 437 -12.05 -8.33 -4.18
C THR A 437 -10.96 -8.97 -3.30
N LYS A 438 -9.78 -9.22 -3.86
CA LYS A 438 -8.63 -9.70 -3.09
C LYS A 438 -8.16 -8.63 -2.10
N ASP A 439 -7.74 -9.09 -0.93
CA ASP A 439 -7.15 -8.22 0.09
C ASP A 439 -5.81 -7.63 -0.36
N ILE A 440 -5.51 -6.42 0.07
CA ILE A 440 -4.17 -5.85 -0.05
C ILE A 440 -3.39 -6.20 1.22
N PHE A 441 -2.31 -6.99 1.07
CA PHE A 441 -1.45 -7.39 2.18
C PHE A 441 -0.53 -6.25 2.57
N LEU A 442 -0.62 -5.80 3.83
CA LEU A 442 0.23 -4.75 4.36
C LEU A 442 1.44 -5.33 5.11
N PHE A 443 1.20 -6.35 5.94
CA PHE A 443 2.25 -7.07 6.67
C PHE A 443 2.09 -8.56 6.48
N ARG A 444 3.18 -9.24 6.12
CA ARG A 444 3.24 -10.70 6.03
C ARG A 444 4.54 -11.23 6.63
N LEU A 445 4.54 -12.51 7.00
CA LEU A 445 5.63 -13.10 7.78
C LEU A 445 6.99 -13.06 7.05
N ALA A 446 7.01 -13.26 5.72
CA ALA A 446 8.25 -13.14 4.96
C ALA A 446 8.86 -11.73 5.05
N ASP A 447 8.04 -10.67 5.04
CA ASP A 447 8.53 -9.31 5.31
C ASP A 447 9.13 -9.19 6.72
N THR A 448 8.48 -9.80 7.74
CA THR A 448 9.03 -9.83 9.11
C THR A 448 10.40 -10.52 9.16
N TYR A 449 10.59 -11.63 8.43
CA TYR A 449 11.89 -12.28 8.33
C TYR A 449 12.96 -11.36 7.72
N LEU A 450 12.61 -10.64 6.66
CA LEU A 450 13.56 -9.73 5.98
C LEU A 450 13.84 -8.45 6.80
N LEU A 451 12.85 -7.96 7.56
CA LEU A 451 13.09 -6.90 8.56
C LEU A 451 14.03 -7.36 9.69
N ALA A 452 13.83 -8.59 10.20
CA ALA A 452 14.73 -9.18 11.19
C ALA A 452 16.14 -9.30 10.64
N ALA A 453 16.30 -9.75 9.39
CA ALA A 453 17.59 -9.89 8.74
C ALA A 453 18.33 -8.55 8.64
N GLU A 454 17.65 -7.49 8.20
CA GLU A 454 18.22 -6.14 8.13
C GLU A 454 18.62 -5.63 9.52
N ALA A 455 17.75 -5.84 10.52
CA ALA A 455 17.99 -5.43 11.89
C ALA A 455 19.20 -6.17 12.51
N TYR A 456 19.32 -7.48 12.30
CA TYR A 456 20.48 -8.26 12.75
C TYR A 456 21.77 -7.83 12.06
N TYR A 457 21.75 -7.65 10.74
CA TYR A 457 22.89 -7.15 9.99
C TYR A 457 23.38 -5.81 10.55
N LYS A 458 22.46 -4.87 10.76
CA LYS A 458 22.77 -3.54 11.33
C LYS A 458 23.23 -3.60 12.80
N ALA A 459 22.80 -4.61 13.54
CA ALA A 459 23.28 -4.88 14.91
C ALA A 459 24.65 -5.61 14.94
N GLY A 460 25.22 -5.99 13.77
CA GLY A 460 26.51 -6.67 13.66
C GLY A 460 26.44 -8.21 13.72
N ASP A 461 25.26 -8.81 13.63
CA ASP A 461 25.02 -10.26 13.63
C ASP A 461 24.64 -10.78 12.23
N SER A 462 25.64 -10.85 11.34
CA SER A 462 25.44 -11.33 9.98
C SER A 462 25.04 -12.81 9.94
N GLN A 463 25.38 -13.62 10.96
CA GLN A 463 24.98 -15.03 11.04
C GLN A 463 23.44 -15.13 11.14
N LYS A 464 22.84 -14.44 12.12
CA LYS A 464 21.39 -14.44 12.24
C LYS A 464 20.70 -13.77 11.05
N ALA A 465 21.29 -12.73 10.48
CA ALA A 465 20.78 -12.12 9.27
C ALA A 465 20.66 -13.13 8.12
N ALA A 466 21.72 -13.91 7.85
CA ALA A 466 21.71 -14.99 6.85
C ALA A 466 20.65 -16.05 7.17
N GLU A 467 20.55 -16.49 8.42
CA GLU A 467 19.53 -17.47 8.86
C GLU A 467 18.10 -16.98 8.57
N ARG A 468 17.80 -15.70 8.80
CA ARG A 468 16.47 -15.12 8.51
C ARG A 468 16.20 -15.04 7.00
N ILE A 469 17.18 -14.64 6.21
CA ILE A 469 17.08 -14.62 4.74
C ILE A 469 16.88 -16.03 4.20
N ASN A 470 17.66 -17.01 4.66
CA ASN A 470 17.60 -18.38 4.17
C ASN A 470 16.23 -19.01 4.37
N LYS A 471 15.51 -18.69 5.47
CA LYS A 471 14.12 -19.18 5.64
C LYS A 471 13.17 -18.73 4.51
N VAL A 472 13.32 -17.52 4.03
CA VAL A 472 12.53 -17.00 2.91
C VAL A 472 12.96 -17.65 1.60
N ARG A 473 14.27 -17.81 1.40
CA ARG A 473 14.86 -18.39 0.19
C ARG A 473 14.59 -19.89 0.08
N GLU A 474 14.75 -20.66 1.17
CA GLU A 474 14.39 -22.08 1.23
C GLU A 474 12.93 -22.34 0.79
N ARG A 475 11.98 -21.50 1.30
CA ARG A 475 10.57 -21.58 0.91
C ARG A 475 10.33 -21.26 -0.56
N ALA A 476 11.14 -20.35 -1.13
CA ALA A 476 11.03 -19.91 -2.52
C ALA A 476 11.71 -20.86 -3.51
N ALA A 477 12.52 -21.80 -3.04
CA ALA A 477 13.29 -22.70 -3.89
C ALA A 477 12.41 -23.64 -4.71
N LEU A 478 12.83 -23.91 -5.93
CA LEU A 478 12.28 -25.02 -6.72
C LEU A 478 12.64 -26.37 -6.08
N PRO A 479 11.86 -27.43 -6.31
CA PRO A 479 12.11 -28.74 -5.72
C PRO A 479 13.55 -29.22 -5.94
N GLY A 480 14.26 -29.50 -4.86
CA GLY A 480 15.65 -29.97 -4.86
C GLY A 480 16.70 -28.84 -4.75
N HIS A 481 16.32 -27.57 -4.84
CA HIS A 481 17.25 -26.44 -4.86
C HIS A 481 17.29 -25.61 -3.56
N ALA A 482 16.70 -26.07 -2.47
CA ALA A 482 16.69 -25.31 -1.21
C ALA A 482 18.10 -24.97 -0.73
N ALA A 483 19.04 -25.95 -0.76
CA ALA A 483 20.41 -25.73 -0.34
C ALA A 483 21.22 -24.84 -1.31
N ASP A 484 20.85 -24.80 -2.61
CA ASP A 484 21.50 -23.95 -3.60
C ASP A 484 21.10 -22.48 -3.41
N MET A 485 19.93 -22.25 -2.85
CA MET A 485 19.43 -20.90 -2.54
C MET A 485 20.00 -20.31 -1.25
N ASP A 486 20.62 -21.12 -0.37
CA ASP A 486 21.19 -20.63 0.89
C ASP A 486 22.37 -19.68 0.67
N ILE A 487 22.46 -18.67 1.52
CA ILE A 487 23.56 -17.73 1.55
C ILE A 487 24.36 -17.85 2.85
N LYS A 488 25.62 -17.47 2.76
CA LYS A 488 26.53 -17.41 3.91
C LYS A 488 26.52 -16.02 4.54
N PRO A 489 26.90 -15.89 5.82
CA PRO A 489 26.96 -14.59 6.53
C PRO A 489 27.81 -13.54 5.81
N GLU A 490 28.86 -13.95 5.11
CA GLU A 490 29.78 -13.04 4.39
C GLU A 490 29.14 -12.41 3.14
N GLN A 491 28.03 -12.97 2.66
CA GLN A 491 27.29 -12.47 1.50
C GLN A 491 26.22 -11.46 1.90
N VAL A 492 25.95 -11.31 3.20
CA VAL A 492 24.91 -10.40 3.69
C VAL A 492 25.44 -8.97 3.74
N ASP A 493 24.85 -8.13 2.94
CA ASP A 493 24.97 -6.68 3.02
C ASP A 493 23.63 -6.01 2.72
N ILE A 494 23.58 -4.68 2.78
CA ILE A 494 22.33 -3.93 2.56
C ILE A 494 21.83 -4.09 1.12
N ASP A 495 22.72 -4.14 0.14
CA ASP A 495 22.32 -4.30 -1.26
C ASP A 495 21.74 -5.69 -1.50
N PHE A 496 22.33 -6.74 -0.92
CA PHE A 496 21.78 -8.10 -0.97
C PHE A 496 20.38 -8.19 -0.32
N ILE A 497 20.23 -7.58 0.88
CA ILE A 497 18.93 -7.56 1.58
C ILE A 497 17.88 -6.83 0.74
N LEU A 498 18.23 -5.70 0.15
CA LEU A 498 17.32 -4.95 -0.74
C LEU A 498 16.96 -5.74 -2.00
N ASP A 499 17.90 -6.51 -2.55
CA ASP A 499 17.65 -7.38 -3.71
C ASP A 499 16.74 -8.55 -3.33
N GLU A 500 16.93 -9.14 -2.13
CA GLU A 500 16.05 -10.19 -1.64
C GLU A 500 14.63 -9.65 -1.38
N ARG A 501 14.52 -8.46 -0.79
CA ARG A 501 13.23 -7.76 -0.64
C ARG A 501 12.58 -7.46 -1.99
N ALA A 502 13.35 -7.11 -3.01
CA ALA A 502 12.83 -6.89 -4.37
C ALA A 502 12.25 -8.18 -4.97
N ARG A 503 12.93 -9.33 -4.80
CA ARG A 503 12.42 -10.64 -5.25
C ARG A 503 11.14 -11.04 -4.54
N GLU A 504 11.11 -10.90 -3.23
CA GLU A 504 10.02 -11.36 -2.38
C GLU A 504 8.79 -10.44 -2.45
N MET A 505 9.02 -9.13 -2.40
CA MET A 505 7.98 -8.11 -2.23
C MET A 505 7.59 -7.43 -3.56
N ALA A 506 7.98 -7.95 -4.73
CA ALA A 506 7.66 -7.35 -6.02
C ALA A 506 6.16 -7.03 -6.15
N GLY A 507 5.81 -5.76 -6.43
CA GLY A 507 4.43 -5.28 -6.55
C GLY A 507 3.74 -4.93 -5.23
N GLU A 508 4.35 -5.21 -4.08
CA GLU A 508 3.87 -4.77 -2.77
C GLU A 508 4.35 -3.34 -2.46
N TYR A 509 3.72 -2.64 -1.51
CA TYR A 509 3.78 -1.17 -1.41
C TYR A 509 4.83 -0.66 -0.41
N ASN A 510 6.10 -1.09 -0.53
CA ASN A 510 7.14 -0.74 0.44
C ASN A 510 8.46 -0.27 -0.16
N ARG A 511 8.68 -0.39 -1.49
CA ARG A 511 10.01 -0.24 -2.08
C ARG A 511 10.66 1.12 -1.84
N TRP A 512 9.92 2.22 -2.01
CA TRP A 512 10.46 3.56 -1.80
C TRP A 512 10.93 3.77 -0.36
N MET A 513 10.15 3.28 0.62
CA MET A 513 10.50 3.40 2.03
C MET A 513 11.72 2.56 2.40
N ASP A 514 11.86 1.36 1.83
CA ASP A 514 13.04 0.52 2.04
C ASP A 514 14.32 1.19 1.51
N LEU A 515 14.26 1.74 0.30
CA LEU A 515 15.41 2.43 -0.31
C LEU A 515 15.76 3.73 0.43
N LYS A 516 14.75 4.51 0.83
CA LYS A 516 14.95 5.72 1.63
C LYS A 516 15.60 5.39 2.98
N ARG A 517 15.01 4.44 3.72
CA ARG A 517 15.51 4.02 5.04
C ARG A 517 16.99 3.65 5.00
N THR A 518 17.39 2.88 4.01
CA THR A 518 18.76 2.36 3.86
C THR A 518 19.73 3.35 3.21
N GLY A 519 19.26 4.55 2.82
CA GLY A 519 20.06 5.56 2.12
C GLY A 519 20.39 5.20 0.67
N LYS A 520 19.68 4.22 0.09
CA LYS A 520 19.95 3.69 -1.26
C LYS A 520 19.01 4.25 -2.33
N LEU A 521 18.06 5.11 -1.99
CA LEU A 521 17.03 5.57 -2.92
C LEU A 521 17.63 6.24 -4.16
N ILE A 522 18.47 7.26 -3.97
CA ILE A 522 19.02 8.04 -5.09
C ILE A 522 19.95 7.18 -5.95
N GLU A 523 20.94 6.53 -5.32
CA GLU A 523 21.94 5.71 -6.01
C GLU A 523 21.28 4.63 -6.88
N ARG A 524 20.39 3.84 -6.29
CA ARG A 524 19.79 2.69 -6.98
C ARG A 524 18.75 3.13 -8.02
N THR A 525 17.97 4.17 -7.75
CA THR A 525 17.00 4.70 -8.71
C THR A 525 17.69 5.25 -9.94
N LEU A 526 18.72 6.08 -9.79
CA LEU A 526 19.48 6.62 -10.93
C LEU A 526 20.18 5.51 -11.74
N LYS A 527 20.59 4.44 -11.09
CA LYS A 527 21.28 3.31 -11.74
C LYS A 527 20.34 2.40 -12.51
N TYR A 528 19.15 2.13 -12.00
CA TYR A 528 18.31 1.04 -12.50
C TYR A 528 16.96 1.50 -13.09
N ASN A 529 16.50 2.72 -12.79
CA ASN A 529 15.35 3.33 -13.43
C ASN A 529 15.81 4.22 -14.58
N ASN A 530 15.69 3.73 -15.81
CA ASN A 530 16.21 4.39 -16.99
C ASN A 530 15.66 5.81 -17.19
N LEU A 531 14.39 6.06 -16.86
CA LEU A 531 13.79 7.40 -17.00
C LEU A 531 14.41 8.37 -16.01
N ALA A 532 14.45 8.01 -14.72
CA ALA A 532 15.07 8.81 -13.68
C ALA A 532 16.58 9.02 -13.93
N GLY A 533 17.29 7.96 -14.36
CA GLY A 533 18.71 8.00 -14.65
C GLY A 533 19.08 8.94 -15.83
N LYS A 534 18.25 8.97 -16.88
CA LYS A 534 18.44 9.90 -18.02
C LYS A 534 18.27 11.37 -17.61
N ILE A 535 17.26 11.65 -16.79
CA ILE A 535 16.97 13.00 -16.30
C ILE A 535 18.03 13.44 -15.27
N ASN A 536 18.42 12.54 -14.36
CA ASN A 536 19.48 12.73 -13.36
C ASN A 536 19.32 14.03 -12.53
N LYS A 537 18.13 14.21 -11.94
CA LYS A 537 17.78 15.40 -11.14
C LYS A 537 17.52 15.08 -9.65
N MET A 538 17.80 13.85 -9.23
CA MET A 538 17.60 13.44 -7.85
C MET A 538 18.73 13.96 -6.95
N ASP A 539 18.35 14.60 -5.86
CA ASP A 539 19.25 14.96 -4.76
C ASP A 539 18.54 14.74 -3.40
N ASN A 540 19.16 15.14 -2.30
CA ASN A 540 18.65 14.79 -0.96
C ASN A 540 17.30 15.43 -0.61
N HIS A 541 16.82 16.46 -1.31
CA HIS A 541 15.50 17.05 -0.98
C HIS A 541 14.37 16.04 -1.22
N ILE A 542 14.52 15.13 -2.20
CA ILE A 542 13.50 14.13 -2.55
C ILE A 542 13.28 13.05 -1.48
N LEU A 543 14.14 12.97 -0.46
CA LEU A 543 13.97 12.06 0.66
C LEU A 543 12.74 12.39 1.52
N LEU A 544 12.17 13.58 1.34
CA LEU A 544 10.85 13.97 1.82
C LEU A 544 9.99 14.42 0.64
N ARG A 545 8.70 14.23 0.74
CA ARG A 545 7.74 14.76 -0.23
C ARG A 545 7.40 16.21 0.13
N PRO A 546 6.98 17.03 -0.84
CA PRO A 546 6.47 18.37 -0.55
C PRO A 546 5.19 18.29 0.30
N ILE A 547 5.03 19.22 1.24
CA ILE A 547 3.73 19.44 1.88
C ILE A 547 2.77 19.98 0.81
N PRO A 548 1.56 19.41 0.67
CA PRO A 548 0.63 19.89 -0.35
C PRO A 548 0.32 21.38 -0.20
N GLN A 549 0.35 22.14 -1.31
CA GLN A 549 0.14 23.60 -1.28
C GLN A 549 -1.20 23.97 -0.65
N SER A 550 -2.25 23.19 -0.91
CA SER A 550 -3.57 23.40 -0.32
C SER A 550 -3.56 23.35 1.20
N VAL A 551 -2.69 22.56 1.81
CA VAL A 551 -2.54 22.46 3.27
C VAL A 551 -1.86 23.73 3.80
N ILE A 552 -0.80 24.19 3.13
CA ILE A 552 -0.08 25.41 3.50
C ILE A 552 -1.02 26.62 3.41
N ASP A 553 -1.79 26.75 2.31
CA ASP A 553 -2.70 27.85 2.06
C ASP A 553 -3.86 27.91 3.08
N GLN A 554 -4.27 26.77 3.62
CA GLN A 554 -5.37 26.67 4.60
C GLN A 554 -4.90 26.77 6.05
N THR A 555 -3.60 26.75 6.31
CA THR A 555 -3.04 26.76 7.66
C THR A 555 -2.57 28.17 8.03
N THR A 556 -3.00 28.66 9.18
CA THR A 556 -2.67 30.03 9.65
C THR A 556 -1.45 30.07 10.59
N GLY A 557 -0.88 28.94 10.99
CA GLY A 557 0.31 28.84 11.84
C GLY A 557 1.63 28.86 11.05
N ASP A 558 2.75 28.62 11.76
CA ASP A 558 4.07 28.44 11.13
C ASP A 558 4.15 27.03 10.52
N PHE A 559 3.53 26.86 9.36
CA PHE A 559 3.45 25.60 8.64
C PHE A 559 4.26 25.68 7.34
N LYS A 560 5.58 25.53 7.47
CA LYS A 560 6.53 25.71 6.37
C LYS A 560 6.61 24.50 5.45
N GLN A 561 6.99 24.73 4.20
CA GLN A 561 7.32 23.71 3.21
C GLN A 561 8.58 22.96 3.61
N ASN A 562 8.74 21.72 3.15
CA ASN A 562 9.99 20.98 3.22
C ASN A 562 11.06 21.64 2.34
N THR A 563 12.31 21.61 2.81
CA THR A 563 13.43 22.23 2.10
C THR A 563 13.58 21.65 0.71
N GLY A 564 13.67 22.51 -0.29
CA GLY A 564 13.85 22.13 -1.70
C GLY A 564 12.59 22.24 -2.55
N TYR A 565 11.42 22.49 -1.92
CA TYR A 565 10.13 22.67 -2.59
C TYR A 565 9.57 24.07 -2.42
#